data_46f05ef2bcdf3ac28a44da6c86ed2225
#
_entry.id   46f05ef2bcdf3ac28a44da6c86ed2225
#
_cell.length_a   1.000
_cell.length_b   1.000
_cell.length_c   1.000
_cell.angle_alpha   90.00
_cell.angle_beta   90.00
_cell.angle_gamma   90.00
#
_symmetry.space_group_name_H-M   'P 1'
#
loop_
_entity.id
_entity.type
_entity.pdbx_description
1 polymer ?
#
loop_
_entity_poly.entity_id
_entity_poly.type
_entity_poly.pdbx_seq_one_letter_code
_entity_poly.pdbx_strand_id
1 'polypeptide(L)'
;QELISGTNLGRKYSDWLDEYPIVSIEDPFGEDDWDSWKEFTSREGHRVQIVGDDLYVTNPKRLEKGISIQASNAILIKLNQIGTFTETMEVIRKSREAGFGTIISHRSGETSDDIISDLAVGTNSMQIKTGAPARSDRTSKYNQLIRISEAVSYTHLTLPTTWLVG
;
A
#
# COMPACT_ATOMS: atom_id res chain seq x y z
N GLN A 1 -12.90 30.19 4.01
CA GLN A 1 -12.87 28.71 4.00
C GLN A 1 -13.42 28.24 5.35
N GLU A 2 -14.47 27.45 5.32
CA GLU A 2 -15.03 26.83 6.52
C GLU A 2 -14.16 25.61 6.87
N LEU A 3 -13.64 25.59 8.10
CA LEU A 3 -12.86 24.45 8.60
C LEU A 3 -13.83 23.32 8.96
N ILE A 4 -13.63 22.16 8.37
CA ILE A 4 -14.37 20.94 8.69
C ILE A 4 -13.61 20.14 9.73
N SER A 5 -14.29 19.68 10.79
CA SER A 5 -13.66 18.79 11.78
C SER A 5 -13.45 17.38 11.20
N GLY A 6 -12.46 16.62 11.73
CA GLY A 6 -12.20 15.25 11.31
C GLY A 6 -13.43 14.34 11.43
N THR A 7 -14.20 14.46 12.51
CA THR A 7 -15.47 13.72 12.67
C THR A 7 -16.48 14.03 11.56
N ASN A 8 -16.66 15.31 11.20
CA ASN A 8 -17.59 15.69 10.12
C ASN A 8 -17.06 15.24 8.74
N LEU A 9 -15.75 15.33 8.52
CA LEU A 9 -15.12 14.83 7.32
C LEU A 9 -15.29 13.31 7.19
N GLY A 10 -15.09 12.58 8.30
CA GLY A 10 -15.31 11.13 8.34
C GLY A 10 -16.76 10.74 8.02
N ARG A 11 -17.77 11.51 8.48
CA ARG A 11 -19.17 11.27 8.09
C ARG A 11 -19.39 11.46 6.59
N LYS A 12 -18.81 12.52 6.02
CA LYS A 12 -18.87 12.74 4.57
C LYS A 12 -18.25 11.60 3.76
N TYR A 13 -17.14 11.03 4.24
CA TYR A 13 -16.58 9.83 3.61
C TYR A 13 -17.50 8.62 3.75
N SER A 14 -18.19 8.45 4.89
CA SER A 14 -19.18 7.38 5.03
C SER A 14 -20.33 7.53 4.02
N ASP A 15 -20.85 8.75 3.84
CA ASP A 15 -21.88 9.05 2.84
C ASP A 15 -21.39 8.68 1.41
N TRP A 16 -20.14 9.00 1.08
CA TRP A 16 -19.54 8.62 -0.21
C TRP A 16 -19.35 7.11 -0.37
N LEU A 17 -19.02 6.39 0.70
CA LEU A 17 -18.93 4.93 0.68
C LEU A 17 -20.30 4.27 0.45
N ASP A 18 -21.39 4.94 0.83
CA ASP A 18 -22.75 4.47 0.58
C ASP A 18 -23.22 4.80 -0.84
N GLU A 19 -22.74 5.90 -1.41
CA GLU A 19 -23.16 6.38 -2.74
C GLU A 19 -22.30 5.83 -3.89
N TYR A 20 -20.99 5.62 -3.66
CA TYR A 20 -20.02 5.25 -4.69
C TYR A 20 -19.31 3.93 -4.36
N PRO A 21 -18.89 3.15 -5.35
CA PRO A 21 -18.16 1.89 -5.15
C PRO A 21 -16.69 2.13 -4.78
N ILE A 22 -16.43 2.87 -3.71
CA ILE A 22 -15.09 3.16 -3.21
C ILE A 22 -14.57 1.96 -2.45
N VAL A 23 -13.39 1.46 -2.83
CA VAL A 23 -12.74 0.29 -2.20
C VAL A 23 -11.51 0.65 -1.37
N SER A 24 -10.97 1.85 -1.56
CA SER A 24 -9.78 2.32 -0.84
C SER A 24 -9.77 3.84 -0.70
N ILE A 25 -9.32 4.34 0.45
CA ILE A 25 -9.11 5.77 0.72
C ILE A 25 -7.70 5.93 1.30
N GLU A 26 -6.91 6.81 0.70
CA GLU A 26 -5.56 7.14 1.16
C GLU A 26 -5.60 8.50 1.88
N ASP A 27 -4.97 8.56 3.06
CA ASP A 27 -4.84 9.74 3.93
C ASP A 27 -6.16 10.54 4.10
N PRO A 28 -7.20 9.92 4.65
CA PRO A 28 -8.48 10.61 4.84
C PRO A 28 -8.40 11.80 5.82
N PHE A 29 -7.41 11.82 6.71
CA PHE A 29 -7.22 12.86 7.72
C PHE A 29 -5.77 13.32 7.80
N GLY A 30 -5.51 14.38 8.55
CA GLY A 30 -4.17 14.85 8.84
C GLY A 30 -3.30 13.81 9.54
N GLU A 31 -1.99 13.90 9.34
CA GLU A 31 -0.99 12.91 9.80
C GLU A 31 -0.87 12.79 11.33
N ASP A 32 -1.40 13.76 12.08
CA ASP A 32 -1.40 13.76 13.53
C ASP A 32 -2.82 13.68 14.14
N ASP A 33 -3.87 13.62 13.33
CA ASP A 33 -5.26 13.48 13.78
C ASP A 33 -5.63 12.02 14.04
N TRP A 34 -4.87 11.36 14.93
CA TRP A 34 -5.01 9.96 15.27
C TRP A 34 -6.41 9.55 15.73
N ASP A 35 -7.14 10.47 16.36
CA ASP A 35 -8.49 10.21 16.87
C ASP A 35 -9.50 10.05 15.73
N SER A 36 -9.45 10.93 14.72
CA SER A 36 -10.30 10.82 13.52
C SER A 36 -9.97 9.57 12.70
N TRP A 37 -8.69 9.21 12.57
CA TRP A 37 -8.27 7.97 11.94
C TRP A 37 -8.86 6.75 12.63
N LYS A 38 -8.72 6.65 13.95
CA LYS A 38 -9.24 5.56 14.76
C LYS A 38 -10.76 5.45 14.67
N GLU A 39 -11.47 6.59 14.84
CA GLU A 39 -12.94 6.64 14.77
C GLU A 39 -13.43 6.13 13.40
N PHE A 40 -12.84 6.63 12.32
CA PHE A 40 -13.23 6.26 10.97
C PHE A 40 -12.91 4.79 10.65
N THR A 41 -11.74 4.31 11.03
CA THR A 41 -11.35 2.91 10.83
C THR A 41 -12.24 1.95 11.62
N SER A 42 -12.59 2.29 12.85
CA SER A 42 -13.53 1.49 13.65
C SER A 42 -14.91 1.39 12.98
N ARG A 43 -15.36 2.45 12.32
CA ARG A 43 -16.66 2.52 11.66
C ARG A 43 -16.66 1.86 10.28
N GLU A 44 -15.66 2.13 9.45
CA GLU A 44 -15.65 1.81 8.03
C GLU A 44 -14.60 0.76 7.60
N GLY A 45 -13.62 0.47 8.45
CA GLY A 45 -12.50 -0.40 8.10
C GLY A 45 -12.86 -1.84 7.73
N HIS A 46 -14.09 -2.27 8.03
CA HIS A 46 -14.59 -3.59 7.65
C HIS A 46 -15.02 -3.67 6.16
N ARG A 47 -15.25 -2.52 5.49
CA ARG A 47 -15.75 -2.46 4.11
C ARG A 47 -14.87 -1.65 3.15
N VAL A 48 -13.85 -0.93 3.65
CA VAL A 48 -12.96 -0.12 2.84
C VAL A 48 -11.52 -0.23 3.31
N GLN A 49 -10.57 -0.23 2.37
CA GLN A 49 -9.16 -0.12 2.69
C GLN A 49 -8.83 1.33 3.08
N ILE A 50 -8.32 1.53 4.28
CA ILE A 50 -7.90 2.84 4.81
C ILE A 50 -6.39 2.84 4.88
N VAL A 51 -5.76 3.62 4.00
CA VAL A 51 -4.32 3.60 3.77
C VAL A 51 -3.66 4.81 4.43
N GLY A 52 -2.68 4.57 5.29
CA GLY A 52 -1.83 5.64 5.81
C GLY A 52 -0.57 5.80 4.94
N ASP A 53 -0.42 6.96 4.31
CA ASP A 53 0.80 7.43 3.65
C ASP A 53 1.55 8.38 4.58
N ASP A 54 1.13 9.64 4.66
CA ASP A 54 1.76 10.64 5.52
C ASP A 54 1.56 10.34 7.02
N LEU A 55 0.49 9.62 7.37
CA LEU A 55 0.29 9.10 8.72
C LEU A 55 1.50 8.27 9.21
N TYR A 56 2.08 7.44 8.36
CA TYR A 56 3.14 6.50 8.73
C TYR A 56 4.53 6.86 8.19
N VAL A 57 4.60 7.52 7.04
CA VAL A 57 5.86 7.84 6.32
C VAL A 57 6.83 6.65 6.25
N THR A 58 6.31 5.42 6.10
CA THR A 58 7.07 4.16 6.13
C THR A 58 7.91 3.98 7.41
N ASN A 59 7.52 4.64 8.52
CA ASN A 59 8.27 4.64 9.78
C ASN A 59 7.73 3.56 10.73
N PRO A 60 8.59 2.62 11.21
CA PRO A 60 8.15 1.51 12.05
C PRO A 60 7.51 1.94 13.37
N LYS A 61 7.95 3.06 13.98
CA LYS A 61 7.39 3.55 15.24
C LYS A 61 5.99 4.15 15.05
N ARG A 62 5.78 4.91 13.95
CA ARG A 62 4.45 5.42 13.62
C ARG A 62 3.50 4.29 13.27
N LEU A 63 3.99 3.27 12.55
CA LEU A 63 3.21 2.06 12.26
C LEU A 63 2.81 1.32 13.54
N GLU A 64 3.73 1.09 14.47
CA GLU A 64 3.45 0.45 15.77
C GLU A 64 2.36 1.20 16.54
N LYS A 65 2.43 2.53 16.56
CA LYS A 65 1.35 3.35 17.15
C LYS A 65 0.03 3.12 16.43
N GLY A 66 0.00 3.19 15.10
CA GLY A 66 -1.23 2.98 14.32
C GLY A 66 -1.85 1.61 14.52
N ILE A 67 -1.02 0.55 14.58
CA ILE A 67 -1.46 -0.81 14.90
C ILE A 67 -2.08 -0.86 16.30
N SER A 68 -1.40 -0.29 17.29
CA SER A 68 -1.84 -0.36 18.69
C SER A 68 -3.20 0.29 18.95
N ILE A 69 -3.54 1.32 18.19
CA ILE A 69 -4.82 2.05 18.32
C ILE A 69 -5.82 1.74 17.20
N GLN A 70 -5.44 0.87 16.25
CA GLN A 70 -6.25 0.52 15.07
C GLN A 70 -6.62 1.75 14.22
N ALA A 71 -5.61 2.59 13.92
CA ALA A 71 -5.81 3.85 13.20
C ALA A 71 -6.14 3.65 11.71
N SER A 72 -5.70 2.54 11.10
CA SER A 72 -5.95 2.18 9.69
C SER A 72 -5.88 0.66 9.53
N ASN A 73 -6.07 0.17 8.30
CA ASN A 73 -5.93 -1.25 7.97
C ASN A 73 -4.94 -1.52 6.81
N ALA A 74 -4.29 -0.46 6.32
CA ALA A 74 -3.27 -0.56 5.28
C ALA A 74 -2.23 0.57 5.40
N ILE A 75 -1.06 0.34 4.81
CA ILE A 75 0.05 1.30 4.77
C ILE A 75 0.60 1.43 3.36
N LEU A 76 0.97 2.66 2.98
CA LEU A 76 1.76 2.94 1.79
C LEU A 76 3.26 2.81 2.11
N ILE A 77 3.97 2.04 1.30
CA ILE A 77 5.40 1.75 1.49
C ILE A 77 6.21 2.51 0.44
N LYS A 78 7.10 3.36 0.88
CA LYS A 78 8.02 4.13 0.04
C LYS A 78 9.46 3.90 0.50
N LEU A 79 10.24 3.17 -0.28
CA LEU A 79 11.61 2.76 0.06
C LEU A 79 12.49 3.93 0.55
N ASN A 80 12.40 5.07 -0.13
CA ASN A 80 13.24 6.22 0.16
C ASN A 80 12.69 7.17 1.23
N GLN A 81 11.55 6.88 1.85
CA GLN A 81 11.08 7.61 3.03
C GLN A 81 11.84 7.17 4.28
N ILE A 82 11.95 5.86 4.50
CA ILE A 82 12.72 5.32 5.63
C ILE A 82 14.23 5.28 5.31
N GLY A 83 14.60 5.02 4.05
CA GLY A 83 15.94 5.22 3.53
C GLY A 83 16.76 3.97 3.26
N THR A 84 16.43 2.81 3.87
CA THR A 84 17.11 1.55 3.58
C THR A 84 16.13 0.44 3.21
N PHE A 85 16.61 -0.51 2.41
CA PHE A 85 15.83 -1.70 2.05
C PHE A 85 15.50 -2.55 3.29
N THR A 86 16.44 -2.69 4.21
CA THR A 86 16.27 -3.49 5.44
C THR A 86 15.15 -2.93 6.30
N GLU A 87 15.14 -1.63 6.55
CA GLU A 87 14.07 -0.98 7.33
C GLU A 87 12.73 -1.07 6.62
N THR A 88 12.70 -0.93 5.28
CA THR A 88 11.50 -1.12 4.48
C THR A 88 10.92 -2.53 4.66
N MET A 89 11.78 -3.56 4.59
CA MET A 89 11.37 -4.95 4.80
C MET A 89 10.84 -5.20 6.21
N GLU A 90 11.43 -4.54 7.22
CA GLU A 90 10.93 -4.60 8.60
C GLU A 90 9.51 -4.02 8.71
N VAL A 91 9.24 -2.86 8.10
CA VAL A 91 7.90 -2.25 8.08
C VAL A 91 6.90 -3.17 7.38
N ILE A 92 7.25 -3.72 6.22
CA ILE A 92 6.38 -4.67 5.49
C ILE A 92 6.06 -5.89 6.35
N ARG A 93 7.07 -6.49 7.00
CA ARG A 93 6.88 -7.64 7.88
C ARG A 93 5.94 -7.31 9.05
N LYS A 94 6.17 -6.21 9.76
CA LYS A 94 5.32 -5.75 10.88
C LYS A 94 3.89 -5.49 10.43
N SER A 95 3.70 -4.88 9.26
CA SER A 95 2.38 -4.64 8.68
C SER A 95 1.63 -5.95 8.46
N ARG A 96 2.28 -6.93 7.85
CA ARG A 96 1.68 -8.25 7.56
C ARG A 96 1.34 -9.02 8.84
N GLU A 97 2.23 -9.00 9.83
CA GLU A 97 1.99 -9.64 11.14
C GLU A 97 0.78 -9.04 11.85
N ALA A 98 0.51 -7.75 11.63
CA ALA A 98 -0.66 -7.06 12.15
C ALA A 98 -1.93 -7.20 11.28
N GLY A 99 -1.86 -7.88 10.13
CA GLY A 99 -2.98 -8.02 9.20
C GLY A 99 -3.23 -6.78 8.33
N PHE A 100 -2.28 -5.85 8.24
CA PHE A 100 -2.38 -4.67 7.38
C PHE A 100 -2.14 -5.01 5.92
N GLY A 101 -2.91 -4.40 5.02
CA GLY A 101 -2.57 -4.33 3.61
C GLY A 101 -1.32 -3.49 3.38
N THR A 102 -0.49 -3.88 2.40
CA THR A 102 0.69 -3.09 2.00
C THR A 102 0.58 -2.70 0.53
N ILE A 103 0.87 -1.44 0.24
CA ILE A 103 0.88 -0.90 -1.12
C ILE A 103 2.28 -0.36 -1.38
N ILE A 104 3.01 -0.94 -2.32
CA ILE A 104 4.33 -0.44 -2.70
C ILE A 104 4.16 0.76 -3.62
N SER A 105 4.85 1.86 -3.31
CA SER A 105 4.61 3.13 -3.98
C SER A 105 5.87 3.76 -4.54
N HIS A 106 5.68 4.42 -5.68
CA HIS A 106 6.62 5.38 -6.23
C HIS A 106 6.63 6.69 -5.42
N ARG A 107 7.46 7.64 -5.85
CA ARG A 107 7.47 9.03 -5.41
C ARG A 107 7.07 9.96 -6.56
N SER A 108 6.76 11.24 -6.24
CA SER A 108 6.51 12.28 -7.25
C SER A 108 7.73 12.50 -8.17
N GLY A 109 8.93 12.53 -7.60
CA GLY A 109 10.21 12.48 -8.32
C GLY A 109 10.69 11.05 -8.46
N GLU A 110 10.78 10.54 -9.69
CA GLU A 110 11.17 9.15 -10.00
C GLU A 110 12.21 9.09 -11.09
N THR A 111 12.89 7.94 -11.13
CA THR A 111 13.79 7.54 -12.23
C THR A 111 13.18 6.34 -12.96
N SER A 112 13.87 5.82 -13.96
CA SER A 112 13.48 4.58 -14.65
C SER A 112 13.87 3.30 -13.91
N ASP A 113 14.40 3.39 -12.67
CA ASP A 113 14.60 2.25 -11.78
C ASP A 113 13.26 1.55 -11.48
N ASP A 114 13.25 0.23 -11.49
CA ASP A 114 12.04 -0.59 -11.40
C ASP A 114 11.96 -1.51 -10.17
N ILE A 115 12.89 -1.36 -9.20
CA ILE A 115 12.99 -2.19 -7.99
C ILE A 115 11.67 -2.31 -7.20
N ILE A 116 10.81 -1.28 -7.24
CA ILE A 116 9.52 -1.32 -6.54
C ILE A 116 8.57 -2.36 -7.11
N SER A 117 8.72 -2.75 -8.36
CA SER A 117 7.95 -3.85 -8.97
C SER A 117 8.40 -5.20 -8.42
N ASP A 118 9.72 -5.43 -8.35
CA ASP A 118 10.27 -6.64 -7.74
C ASP A 118 9.88 -6.72 -6.26
N LEU A 119 9.94 -5.60 -5.54
CA LEU A 119 9.53 -5.52 -4.15
C LEU A 119 8.05 -5.86 -3.98
N ALA A 120 7.16 -5.31 -4.80
CA ALA A 120 5.72 -5.56 -4.73
C ALA A 120 5.40 -7.05 -4.93
N VAL A 121 6.00 -7.68 -5.93
CA VAL A 121 5.81 -9.11 -6.20
C VAL A 121 6.50 -9.97 -5.15
N GLY A 122 7.78 -9.71 -4.86
CA GLY A 122 8.60 -10.49 -3.92
C GLY A 122 8.07 -10.46 -2.48
N THR A 123 7.40 -9.39 -2.08
CA THR A 123 6.75 -9.31 -0.76
C THR A 123 5.27 -9.70 -0.79
N ASN A 124 4.72 -10.08 -1.94
CA ASN A 124 3.30 -10.38 -2.09
C ASN A 124 2.39 -9.24 -1.58
N SER A 125 2.75 -8.01 -1.89
CA SER A 125 1.98 -6.84 -1.45
C SER A 125 0.63 -6.70 -2.15
N MET A 126 0.44 -7.40 -3.29
CA MET A 126 -0.77 -7.43 -4.11
C MET A 126 -1.17 -6.08 -4.73
N GLN A 127 -0.54 -4.98 -4.33
CA GLN A 127 -0.86 -3.64 -4.79
C GLN A 127 0.43 -2.82 -5.01
N ILE A 128 0.41 -2.04 -6.09
CA ILE A 128 1.45 -1.07 -6.41
C ILE A 128 0.82 0.25 -6.88
N LYS A 129 1.35 1.36 -6.38
CA LYS A 129 1.00 2.71 -6.81
C LYS A 129 2.18 3.28 -7.58
N THR A 130 2.10 3.35 -8.90
CA THR A 130 3.25 3.74 -9.75
C THR A 130 2.92 4.74 -10.84
N GLY A 131 1.80 5.45 -10.71
CA GLY A 131 1.38 6.51 -11.63
C GLY A 131 0.73 5.98 -12.92
N ALA A 132 0.43 6.90 -13.83
CA ALA A 132 -0.16 6.55 -15.12
C ALA A 132 0.85 5.79 -16.01
N PRO A 133 0.41 4.93 -16.95
CA PRO A 133 1.27 4.22 -17.89
C PRO A 133 1.77 5.17 -19.01
N ALA A 134 2.38 6.27 -18.59
CA ALA A 134 2.98 7.30 -19.43
C ALA A 134 4.28 7.77 -18.78
N ARG A 135 5.27 8.18 -19.59
CA ARG A 135 6.64 8.51 -19.17
C ARG A 135 7.46 7.29 -18.74
N SER A 136 8.72 7.24 -19.09
CA SER A 136 9.62 6.10 -18.85
C SER A 136 9.85 5.82 -17.36
N ASP A 137 9.85 6.84 -16.52
CA ASP A 137 9.96 6.74 -15.07
C ASP A 137 8.78 6.00 -14.41
N ARG A 138 7.66 5.85 -15.14
CA ARG A 138 6.47 5.09 -14.69
C ARG A 138 6.34 3.77 -15.44
N THR A 139 6.46 3.81 -16.78
CA THR A 139 6.28 2.61 -17.60
C THR A 139 7.36 1.55 -17.37
N SER A 140 8.57 1.93 -16.90
CA SER A 140 9.59 0.95 -16.49
C SER A 140 9.05 -0.05 -15.44
N LYS A 141 8.27 0.40 -14.47
CA LYS A 141 7.68 -0.42 -13.41
C LYS A 141 6.64 -1.40 -13.97
N TYR A 142 5.76 -0.92 -14.86
CA TYR A 142 4.79 -1.78 -15.54
C TYR A 142 5.47 -2.83 -16.42
N ASN A 143 6.50 -2.43 -17.17
CA ASN A 143 7.29 -3.35 -17.99
C ASN A 143 8.00 -4.42 -17.13
N GLN A 144 8.49 -4.06 -15.94
CA GLN A 144 9.09 -5.02 -15.02
C GLN A 144 8.05 -6.03 -14.50
N LEU A 145 6.84 -5.59 -14.15
CA LEU A 145 5.77 -6.49 -13.77
C LEU A 145 5.43 -7.49 -14.90
N ILE A 146 5.44 -7.04 -16.16
CA ILE A 146 5.23 -7.93 -17.31
C ILE A 146 6.37 -8.95 -17.42
N ARG A 147 7.65 -8.53 -17.32
CA ARG A 147 8.81 -9.44 -17.35
C ARG A 147 8.74 -10.49 -16.22
N ILE A 148 8.37 -10.08 -15.02
CA ILE A 148 8.19 -11.00 -13.88
C ILE A 148 7.08 -12.01 -14.19
N SER A 149 5.94 -11.55 -14.72
CA SER A 149 4.82 -12.42 -15.09
C SER A 149 5.21 -13.47 -16.13
N GLU A 150 5.98 -13.08 -17.15
CA GLU A 150 6.50 -14.00 -18.18
C GLU A 150 7.44 -15.04 -17.55
N ALA A 151 8.38 -14.61 -16.70
CA ALA A 151 9.33 -15.50 -16.04
C ALA A 151 8.63 -16.52 -15.11
N VAL A 152 7.64 -16.10 -14.33
CA VAL A 152 6.88 -16.98 -13.44
C VAL A 152 6.01 -17.96 -14.24
N SER A 153 5.37 -17.51 -15.31
CA SER A 153 4.55 -18.37 -16.17
C SER A 153 5.38 -19.51 -16.79
N TYR A 154 6.61 -19.21 -17.22
CA TYR A 154 7.53 -20.24 -17.75
C TYR A 154 7.91 -21.27 -16.66
N THR A 155 8.17 -20.84 -15.44
CA THR A 155 8.52 -21.72 -14.32
C THR A 155 7.38 -22.70 -13.99
N HIS A 156 6.13 -22.25 -14.05
CA HIS A 156 4.98 -23.12 -13.81
C HIS A 156 4.75 -24.17 -14.94
N LEU A 157 5.13 -23.86 -16.16
CA LEU A 157 5.02 -24.80 -17.29
C LEU A 157 6.09 -25.92 -17.25
N THR A 158 7.22 -25.71 -16.59
CA THR A 158 8.31 -26.69 -16.54
C THR A 158 8.22 -27.65 -15.35
N LEU A 159 7.55 -27.28 -14.26
CA LEU A 159 7.43 -28.13 -13.06
C LEU A 159 6.57 -29.40 -13.24
N PRO A 160 5.48 -29.46 -14.00
CA PRO A 160 4.70 -30.67 -14.19
C PRO A 160 5.37 -31.74 -15.05
N THR A 161 6.30 -31.36 -15.94
CA THR A 161 6.93 -32.31 -16.89
C THR A 161 8.04 -33.16 -16.26
N THR A 162 8.58 -32.75 -15.14
CA THR A 162 9.63 -33.51 -14.43
C THR A 162 9.12 -34.60 -13.50
N TRP A 163 7.79 -34.65 -13.26
CA TRP A 163 7.17 -35.66 -12.38
C TRP A 163 6.56 -36.87 -13.15
N LEU A 164 6.66 -36.88 -14.47
CA LEU A 164 6.07 -37.93 -15.31
C LEU A 164 7.11 -38.95 -15.89
N VAL A 165 8.35 -38.86 -15.43
CA VAL A 165 9.40 -39.83 -15.84
C VAL A 165 10.11 -40.37 -14.59
N GLY A 166 9.44 -41.29 -13.94
CA GLY A 166 10.00 -42.07 -12.84
C GLY A 166 9.19 -43.33 -12.66
#